data_e6e0a06baf96a918231f1b297ec6a2f6
#
_entry.id   e6e0a06baf96a918231f1b297ec6a2f6
#
_cell.length_a   1.000
_cell.length_b   1.000
_cell.length_c   1.000
_cell.angle_alpha   90.00
_cell.angle_beta   90.00
_cell.angle_gamma   90.00
#
_symmetry.space_group_name_H-M   'P 1'
#
loop_
_entity.id
_entity.type
_entity.pdbx_description
1 polymer ?
#
loop_
_entity_poly.entity_id
_entity_poly.type
_entity_poly.pdbx_seq_one_letter_code
_entity_poly.pdbx_strand_id
1 'polypeptide(L)'
;EEIHGVELTKWKEAGYTQEQRDTIVENGARAVVKQTLEMGFFHADPHPGNIFVLEEGKLCFIDCGMTGRVEETTRKDLAMLLYGVSTKNLDQVTQAFLKLGDVSPDEVDEKAVQKDLLDFIERFTSGPMGDVDMGSMLMAFMDGLRKHHISCPGDLILMIKALITIEGVGKKLSPAFNLIEYAKPAIEELVKTQMGFKAIAERSKASALLWAQLAERLPEDASRLLDRIRKNRLRMNIDVDALDHMTEAMDRSSRNISWALIISALIVGSSIMVLANRTEQMDFRSWLGLMGYIFAGTLGVWRIIHHLRTGK
;
A
#
# COMPACT_ATOMS: atom_id res chain seq x y z
N GLU A 1 20.09 -37.75 7.33
CA GLU A 1 20.64 -37.65 5.97
C GLU A 1 22.05 -37.09 6.04
N GLU A 2 23.05 -37.72 5.40
CA GLU A 2 24.42 -37.22 5.41
C GLU A 2 24.58 -36.16 4.33
N ILE A 3 25.12 -34.97 4.72
CA ILE A 3 25.27 -33.84 3.80
C ILE A 3 26.74 -33.82 3.34
N HIS A 4 26.95 -34.04 2.05
CA HIS A 4 28.24 -33.84 1.39
C HIS A 4 28.34 -32.46 0.80
N GLY A 5 28.99 -31.53 1.50
CA GLY A 5 29.14 -30.15 1.09
C GLY A 5 30.16 -29.38 1.93
N VAL A 6 30.45 -28.16 1.53
CA VAL A 6 31.36 -27.27 2.25
C VAL A 6 30.52 -26.24 3.03
N GLU A 7 30.75 -26.15 4.33
CA GLU A 7 30.16 -25.11 5.16
C GLU A 7 30.53 -23.72 4.63
N LEU A 8 29.57 -22.83 4.51
CA LEU A 8 29.77 -21.54 3.87
C LEU A 8 30.77 -20.63 4.62
N THR A 9 31.00 -20.86 5.91
CA THR A 9 32.07 -20.16 6.67
C THR A 9 33.46 -20.43 6.10
N LYS A 10 33.67 -21.62 5.49
CA LYS A 10 34.95 -22.08 4.94
C LYS A 10 35.13 -21.75 3.44
N TRP A 11 34.32 -20.85 2.89
CA TRP A 11 34.32 -20.53 1.47
C TRP A 11 35.70 -20.08 0.93
N LYS A 12 36.52 -19.40 1.77
CA LYS A 12 37.87 -19.00 1.40
C LYS A 12 38.84 -20.18 1.24
N GLU A 13 38.68 -21.16 2.14
CA GLU A 13 39.50 -22.37 2.13
C GLU A 13 39.10 -23.30 0.97
N ALA A 14 37.84 -23.28 0.58
CA ALA A 14 37.33 -24.07 -0.54
C ALA A 14 37.83 -23.61 -1.92
N GLY A 15 38.44 -22.39 -1.99
CA GLY A 15 39.04 -21.91 -3.23
C GLY A 15 38.09 -21.65 -4.38
N TYR A 16 36.81 -21.32 -4.08
CA TYR A 16 35.82 -21.01 -5.11
C TYR A 16 36.24 -19.89 -6.03
N THR A 17 36.07 -20.09 -7.35
CA THR A 17 36.22 -19.06 -8.36
C THR A 17 35.21 -17.93 -8.17
N GLN A 18 35.41 -16.78 -8.80
CA GLN A 18 34.43 -15.68 -8.74
C GLN A 18 33.05 -16.14 -9.27
N GLU A 19 33.03 -16.87 -10.39
CA GLU A 19 31.81 -17.38 -11.00
C GLU A 19 31.05 -18.35 -10.06
N GLN A 20 31.77 -19.24 -9.37
CA GLN A 20 31.17 -20.13 -8.37
C GLN A 20 30.60 -19.34 -7.19
N ARG A 21 31.31 -18.32 -6.71
CA ARG A 21 30.81 -17.44 -5.64
C ARG A 21 29.56 -16.70 -6.06
N ASP A 22 29.52 -16.17 -7.28
CA ASP A 22 28.36 -15.49 -7.82
C ASP A 22 27.15 -16.43 -7.91
N THR A 23 27.34 -17.67 -8.37
CA THR A 23 26.31 -18.71 -8.38
C THR A 23 25.78 -19.06 -6.97
N ILE A 24 26.68 -19.18 -5.99
CA ILE A 24 26.32 -19.46 -4.59
C ILE A 24 25.46 -18.32 -4.03
N VAL A 25 25.88 -17.07 -4.27
CA VAL A 25 25.17 -15.88 -3.78
C VAL A 25 23.80 -15.74 -4.45
N GLU A 26 23.71 -15.98 -5.76
CA GLU A 26 22.45 -15.99 -6.50
C GLU A 26 21.48 -17.01 -5.94
N ASN A 27 21.93 -18.27 -5.75
CA ASN A 27 21.10 -19.33 -5.19
C ASN A 27 20.64 -19.00 -3.77
N GLY A 28 21.51 -18.41 -2.94
CA GLY A 28 21.18 -17.96 -1.59
C GLY A 28 20.15 -16.86 -1.57
N ALA A 29 20.34 -15.82 -2.40
CA ALA A 29 19.39 -14.73 -2.55
C ALA A 29 18.01 -15.21 -3.00
N ARG A 30 17.96 -16.02 -4.07
CA ARG A 30 16.71 -16.61 -4.58
C ARG A 30 16.01 -17.45 -3.52
N ALA A 31 16.75 -18.28 -2.79
CA ALA A 31 16.16 -19.13 -1.74
C ALA A 31 15.55 -18.29 -0.63
N VAL A 32 16.25 -17.29 -0.11
CA VAL A 32 15.76 -16.44 1.00
C VAL A 32 14.63 -15.54 0.54
N VAL A 33 14.72 -14.92 -0.63
CA VAL A 33 13.63 -14.13 -1.22
C VAL A 33 12.37 -14.96 -1.38
N LYS A 34 12.50 -16.19 -1.93
CA LYS A 34 11.36 -17.10 -2.07
C LYS A 34 10.74 -17.47 -0.74
N GLN A 35 11.55 -17.82 0.25
CA GLN A 35 11.07 -18.16 1.58
C GLN A 35 10.37 -16.97 2.26
N THR A 36 10.96 -15.78 2.21
CA THR A 36 10.46 -14.60 2.93
C THR A 36 9.29 -13.92 2.21
N LEU A 37 9.46 -13.58 0.93
CA LEU A 37 8.47 -12.77 0.20
C LEU A 37 7.40 -13.60 -0.49
N GLU A 38 7.73 -14.78 -1.06
CA GLU A 38 6.74 -15.57 -1.77
C GLU A 38 5.99 -16.54 -0.84
N MET A 39 6.73 -17.36 -0.06
CA MET A 39 6.13 -18.38 0.80
C MET A 39 5.67 -17.83 2.16
N GLY A 40 6.38 -16.82 2.69
CA GLY A 40 6.14 -16.27 4.03
C GLY A 40 6.51 -17.22 5.16
N PHE A 41 7.22 -18.29 4.87
CA PHE A 41 7.80 -19.21 5.83
C PHE A 41 9.28 -19.37 5.51
N PHE A 42 10.13 -19.02 6.46
CA PHE A 42 11.55 -18.83 6.20
C PHE A 42 12.43 -19.28 7.36
N HIS A 43 13.67 -19.59 7.03
CA HIS A 43 14.75 -19.78 8.00
C HIS A 43 15.13 -18.42 8.60
N ALA A 44 14.91 -18.24 9.90
CA ALA A 44 15.07 -16.95 10.56
C ALA A 44 16.52 -16.65 10.98
N ASP A 45 17.43 -17.61 10.86
CA ASP A 45 18.86 -17.44 11.16
C ASP A 45 19.77 -18.06 10.06
N PRO A 46 19.76 -17.49 8.82
CA PRO A 46 20.56 -17.98 7.70
C PRO A 46 22.05 -17.57 7.86
N HIS A 47 22.61 -17.85 9.03
CA HIS A 47 24.03 -17.63 9.30
C HIS A 47 24.90 -18.55 8.43
N PRO A 48 26.09 -18.13 7.96
CA PRO A 48 26.94 -18.94 7.10
C PRO A 48 27.29 -20.33 7.65
N GLY A 49 27.30 -20.50 8.98
CA GLY A 49 27.49 -21.79 9.64
C GLY A 49 26.30 -22.75 9.46
N ASN A 50 25.11 -22.21 9.12
CA ASN A 50 23.91 -23.00 8.88
C ASN A 50 23.66 -23.24 7.39
N ILE A 51 24.63 -22.93 6.52
CA ILE A 51 24.52 -23.07 5.07
C ILE A 51 25.67 -23.91 4.56
N PHE A 52 25.36 -24.99 3.84
CA PHE A 52 26.33 -25.83 3.15
C PHE A 52 26.18 -25.63 1.64
N VAL A 53 27.33 -25.48 0.99
CA VAL A 53 27.42 -25.45 -0.48
C VAL A 53 27.63 -26.88 -0.97
N LEU A 54 26.68 -27.35 -1.74
CA LEU A 54 26.71 -28.66 -2.41
C LEU A 54 27.28 -28.53 -3.82
N GLU A 55 27.28 -29.64 -4.55
CA GLU A 55 27.66 -29.63 -5.97
C GLU A 55 26.81 -28.66 -6.78
N GLU A 56 27.39 -28.09 -7.84
CA GLU A 56 26.76 -27.09 -8.73
C GLU A 56 26.31 -25.83 -8.01
N GLY A 57 26.85 -25.51 -6.82
CA GLY A 57 26.48 -24.30 -6.05
C GLY A 57 25.10 -24.37 -5.42
N LYS A 58 24.47 -25.53 -5.34
CA LYS A 58 23.22 -25.73 -4.58
C LYS A 58 23.48 -25.50 -3.09
N LEU A 59 22.47 -24.98 -2.39
CA LEU A 59 22.59 -24.68 -0.97
C LEU A 59 21.71 -25.62 -0.15
N CYS A 60 22.28 -26.08 0.96
CA CYS A 60 21.55 -26.80 1.99
C CYS A 60 21.53 -25.95 3.27
N PHE A 61 20.34 -25.64 3.74
CA PHE A 61 20.15 -24.98 5.04
C PHE A 61 19.98 -26.05 6.11
N ILE A 62 20.74 -25.91 7.18
CA ILE A 62 20.68 -26.80 8.34
C ILE A 62 20.24 -26.01 9.58
N ASP A 63 20.01 -26.69 10.68
CA ASP A 63 19.56 -26.10 11.95
C ASP A 63 18.31 -25.25 11.80
N CYS A 64 17.23 -25.88 11.36
CA CYS A 64 15.90 -25.23 11.27
C CYS A 64 15.25 -24.99 12.64
N GLY A 65 16.03 -24.87 13.73
CA GLY A 65 15.54 -24.57 15.07
C GLY A 65 14.91 -23.20 15.21
N MET A 66 15.25 -22.26 14.32
CA MET A 66 14.64 -20.93 14.26
C MET A 66 14.01 -20.71 12.89
N THR A 67 12.68 -20.73 12.85
CA THR A 67 11.90 -20.40 11.65
C THR A 67 10.98 -19.23 11.94
N GLY A 68 10.67 -18.44 10.93
CA GLY A 68 9.72 -17.34 11.00
C GLY A 68 8.55 -17.55 10.04
N ARG A 69 7.41 -16.96 10.36
CA ARG A 69 6.24 -16.95 9.50
C ARG A 69 5.68 -15.53 9.43
N VAL A 70 5.63 -14.98 8.24
CA VAL A 70 5.04 -13.65 7.98
C VAL A 70 3.78 -13.82 7.15
N GLU A 71 2.71 -13.20 7.60
CA GLU A 71 1.42 -13.23 6.92
C GLU A 71 1.50 -12.54 5.56
N GLU A 72 0.60 -12.94 4.66
CA GLU A 72 0.54 -12.39 3.31
C GLU A 72 0.28 -10.88 3.31
N THR A 73 -0.54 -10.40 4.23
CA THR A 73 -0.82 -8.97 4.44
C THR A 73 0.46 -8.19 4.76
N THR A 74 1.25 -8.64 5.73
CA THR A 74 2.52 -8.02 6.12
C THR A 74 3.54 -8.04 4.98
N ARG A 75 3.62 -9.14 4.23
CA ARG A 75 4.50 -9.24 3.04
C ARG A 75 4.09 -8.25 1.96
N LYS A 76 2.78 -8.09 1.71
CA LYS A 76 2.24 -7.10 0.77
C LYS A 76 2.53 -5.68 1.23
N ASP A 77 2.36 -5.38 2.51
CA ASP A 77 2.64 -4.04 3.04
C ASP A 77 4.14 -3.70 2.99
N LEU A 78 5.02 -4.69 3.24
CA LEU A 78 6.46 -4.51 3.01
C LEU A 78 6.78 -4.28 1.52
N ALA A 79 6.17 -5.05 0.61
CA ALA A 79 6.36 -4.85 -0.82
C ALA A 79 5.87 -3.45 -1.26
N MET A 80 4.74 -2.97 -0.70
CA MET A 80 4.23 -1.63 -0.95
C MET A 80 5.15 -0.54 -0.40
N LEU A 81 5.79 -0.75 0.75
CA LEU A 81 6.81 0.14 1.29
C LEU A 81 7.98 0.27 0.31
N LEU A 82 8.57 -0.88 -0.09
CA LEU A 82 9.72 -0.92 -0.98
C LEU A 82 9.40 -0.33 -2.37
N TYR A 83 8.22 -0.63 -2.90
CA TYR A 83 7.74 -0.05 -4.16
C TYR A 83 7.49 1.46 -4.03
N GLY A 84 6.88 1.92 -2.94
CA GLY A 84 6.66 3.34 -2.66
C GLY A 84 7.96 4.13 -2.57
N VAL A 85 9.00 3.56 -1.94
CA VAL A 85 10.34 4.15 -1.93
C VAL A 85 10.90 4.26 -3.35
N SER A 86 10.82 3.19 -4.14
CA SER A 86 11.35 3.17 -5.52
C SER A 86 10.64 4.16 -6.45
N THR A 87 9.35 4.41 -6.22
CA THR A 87 8.52 5.37 -6.99
C THR A 87 8.46 6.76 -6.38
N LYS A 88 9.15 6.99 -5.26
CA LYS A 88 9.15 8.25 -4.48
C LYS A 88 7.75 8.70 -4.06
N ASN A 89 6.87 7.76 -3.76
CA ASN A 89 5.50 8.03 -3.35
C ASN A 89 5.39 8.07 -1.82
N LEU A 90 5.45 9.29 -1.25
CA LEU A 90 5.42 9.50 0.20
C LEU A 90 4.15 8.97 0.85
N ASP A 91 2.98 9.19 0.26
CA ASP A 91 1.70 8.74 0.83
C ASP A 91 1.65 7.21 0.93
N GLN A 92 2.12 6.52 -0.10
CA GLN A 92 2.19 5.06 -0.11
C GLN A 92 3.17 4.53 0.93
N VAL A 93 4.36 5.16 1.05
CA VAL A 93 5.36 4.80 2.07
C VAL A 93 4.81 5.03 3.47
N THR A 94 4.13 6.16 3.72
CA THR A 94 3.51 6.47 5.01
C THR A 94 2.45 5.43 5.39
N GLN A 95 1.54 5.10 4.48
CA GLN A 95 0.50 4.11 4.72
C GLN A 95 1.08 2.71 5.00
N ALA A 96 2.08 2.29 4.23
CA ALA A 96 2.73 1.01 4.44
C ALA A 96 3.50 0.97 5.77
N PHE A 97 4.17 2.06 6.12
CA PHE A 97 4.91 2.21 7.38
C PHE A 97 3.99 2.06 8.60
N LEU A 98 2.86 2.78 8.62
CA LEU A 98 1.89 2.71 9.71
C LEU A 98 1.25 1.33 9.82
N LYS A 99 0.90 0.70 8.69
CA LYS A 99 0.34 -0.66 8.67
C LYS A 99 1.31 -1.71 9.18
N LEU A 100 2.59 -1.63 8.79
CA LEU A 100 3.63 -2.54 9.27
C LEU A 100 3.88 -2.40 10.78
N GLY A 101 3.62 -1.22 11.33
CA GLY A 101 3.68 -0.95 12.76
C GLY A 101 2.38 -1.24 13.52
N ASP A 102 1.30 -1.64 12.82
CA ASP A 102 -0.05 -1.85 13.38
C ASP A 102 -0.56 -0.64 14.17
N VAL A 103 -0.39 0.57 13.59
CA VAL A 103 -0.72 1.85 14.24
C VAL A 103 -1.66 2.65 13.35
N SER A 104 -2.68 3.24 13.98
CA SER A 104 -3.60 4.17 13.31
C SER A 104 -2.97 5.56 13.16
N PRO A 105 -3.29 6.32 12.09
CA PRO A 105 -2.78 7.68 11.90
C PRO A 105 -3.07 8.62 13.08
N ASP A 106 -4.17 8.41 13.79
CA ASP A 106 -4.59 9.23 14.93
C ASP A 106 -3.75 8.98 16.21
N GLU A 107 -2.95 7.91 16.24
CA GLU A 107 -2.13 7.51 17.39
C GLU A 107 -0.70 8.08 17.34
N VAL A 108 -0.31 8.70 16.22
CA VAL A 108 1.03 9.24 15.99
C VAL A 108 0.99 10.65 15.42
N ASP A 109 2.07 11.40 15.57
CA ASP A 109 2.24 12.65 14.82
C ASP A 109 2.58 12.34 13.35
N GLU A 110 1.52 12.21 12.54
CA GLU A 110 1.64 11.87 11.12
C GLU A 110 2.55 12.82 10.35
N LYS A 111 2.56 14.12 10.70
CA LYS A 111 3.42 15.11 10.03
C LYS A 111 4.90 14.88 10.36
N ALA A 112 5.22 14.52 11.59
CA ALA A 112 6.59 14.17 11.98
C ALA A 112 7.03 12.87 11.29
N VAL A 113 6.15 11.86 11.21
CA VAL A 113 6.39 10.61 10.48
C VAL A 113 6.65 10.89 9.00
N GLN A 114 5.79 11.66 8.34
CA GLN A 114 5.93 11.98 6.91
C GLN A 114 7.23 12.72 6.61
N LYS A 115 7.64 13.64 7.48
CA LYS A 115 8.93 14.36 7.32
C LYS A 115 10.10 13.39 7.35
N ASP A 116 10.14 12.49 8.32
CA ASP A 116 11.24 11.52 8.44
C ASP A 116 11.23 10.50 7.27
N LEU A 117 10.04 10.11 6.80
CA LEU A 117 9.89 9.24 5.65
C LEU A 117 10.30 9.92 4.34
N LEU A 118 10.15 11.24 4.22
CA LEU A 118 10.66 11.99 3.08
C LEU A 118 12.20 11.93 3.05
N ASP A 119 12.85 12.20 4.19
CA ASP A 119 14.31 12.09 4.32
C ASP A 119 14.78 10.64 4.03
N PHE A 120 14.01 9.65 4.48
CA PHE A 120 14.25 8.24 4.19
C PHE A 120 14.19 7.95 2.68
N ILE A 121 13.13 8.39 1.98
CA ILE A 121 12.98 8.22 0.54
C ILE A 121 14.14 8.89 -0.19
N GLU A 122 14.47 10.14 0.14
CA GLU A 122 15.55 10.88 -0.49
C GLU A 122 16.90 10.15 -0.31
N ARG A 123 17.19 9.68 0.89
CA ARG A 123 18.44 8.94 1.20
C ARG A 123 18.62 7.71 0.32
N PHE A 124 17.57 6.94 0.08
CA PHE A 124 17.64 5.67 -0.67
C PHE A 124 17.33 5.80 -2.16
N THR A 125 16.97 7.00 -2.64
CA THR A 125 16.68 7.24 -4.05
C THR A 125 17.56 8.30 -4.71
N SER A 126 18.50 8.91 -3.99
CA SER A 126 19.40 9.96 -4.51
C SER A 126 20.63 9.42 -5.22
N GLY A 127 20.95 8.14 -5.06
CA GLY A 127 22.06 7.45 -5.71
C GLY A 127 21.65 6.63 -6.94
N PRO A 128 22.61 6.08 -7.70
CA PRO A 128 22.33 5.07 -8.72
C PRO A 128 21.58 3.90 -8.08
N MET A 129 20.58 3.36 -8.78
CA MET A 129 19.70 2.32 -8.25
C MET A 129 20.45 1.02 -7.85
N GLY A 130 21.69 0.83 -8.31
CA GLY A 130 22.57 -0.29 -7.97
C GLY A 130 23.31 -0.14 -6.64
N ASP A 131 23.36 1.06 -6.06
CA ASP A 131 24.10 1.32 -4.82
C ASP A 131 23.23 1.22 -3.56
N VAL A 132 21.93 0.99 -3.72
CA VAL A 132 21.01 0.88 -2.58
C VAL A 132 21.22 -0.46 -1.87
N ASP A 133 21.64 -0.38 -0.61
CA ASP A 133 21.80 -1.50 0.29
C ASP A 133 20.48 -1.82 1.01
N MET A 134 19.92 -2.99 0.74
CA MET A 134 18.64 -3.40 1.35
C MET A 134 18.76 -3.47 2.88
N GLY A 135 19.88 -3.97 3.38
CA GLY A 135 20.13 -4.04 4.82
C GLY A 135 20.10 -2.66 5.48
N SER A 136 20.80 -1.68 4.89
CA SER A 136 20.78 -0.31 5.39
C SER A 136 19.39 0.33 5.33
N MET A 137 18.64 0.03 4.28
CA MET A 137 17.26 0.51 4.14
C MET A 137 16.33 -0.10 5.20
N LEU A 138 16.41 -1.40 5.42
CA LEU A 138 15.61 -2.08 6.44
C LEU A 138 15.99 -1.67 7.87
N MET A 139 17.28 -1.42 8.13
CA MET A 139 17.73 -0.85 9.41
C MET A 139 17.17 0.55 9.63
N ALA A 140 17.25 1.43 8.64
CA ALA A 140 16.71 2.78 8.73
C ALA A 140 15.17 2.77 8.92
N PHE A 141 14.46 1.81 8.32
CA PHE A 141 13.05 1.57 8.57
C PHE A 141 12.78 1.20 10.04
N MET A 142 13.56 0.28 10.61
CA MET A 142 13.45 -0.12 12.00
C MET A 142 13.73 1.05 12.97
N ASP A 143 14.72 1.88 12.64
CA ASP A 143 15.06 3.07 13.43
C ASP A 143 13.94 4.11 13.36
N GLY A 144 13.28 4.24 12.21
CA GLY A 144 12.09 5.07 12.03
C GLY A 144 10.94 4.62 12.93
N LEU A 145 10.62 3.32 12.96
CA LEU A 145 9.60 2.78 13.86
C LEU A 145 9.92 3.09 15.33
N ARG A 146 11.17 2.85 15.73
CA ARG A 146 11.62 3.10 17.11
C ARG A 146 11.53 4.59 17.49
N LYS A 147 11.92 5.49 16.57
CA LYS A 147 11.89 6.94 16.79
C LYS A 147 10.47 7.44 17.07
N HIS A 148 9.49 6.89 16.40
CA HIS A 148 8.08 7.22 16.57
C HIS A 148 7.34 6.35 17.58
N HIS A 149 8.08 5.57 18.40
CA HIS A 149 7.52 4.66 19.40
C HIS A 149 6.53 3.64 18.84
N ILE A 150 6.69 3.27 17.58
CA ILE A 150 5.86 2.29 16.90
C ILE A 150 6.45 0.89 17.12
N SER A 151 5.60 -0.05 17.55
CA SER A 151 5.99 -1.44 17.75
C SER A 151 6.20 -2.13 16.39
N CYS A 152 7.22 -3.00 16.31
CA CYS A 152 7.43 -3.84 15.14
C CYS A 152 7.04 -5.29 15.48
N PRO A 153 6.20 -5.95 14.67
CA PRO A 153 5.88 -7.37 14.86
C PRO A 153 7.14 -8.24 14.88
N GLY A 154 7.20 -9.20 15.82
CA GLY A 154 8.39 -10.05 16.00
C GLY A 154 8.78 -10.82 14.74
N ASP A 155 7.80 -11.33 14.00
CA ASP A 155 8.03 -12.06 12.75
C ASP A 155 8.62 -11.17 11.65
N LEU A 156 8.22 -9.90 11.60
CA LEU A 156 8.81 -8.91 10.68
C LEU A 156 10.27 -8.63 11.05
N ILE A 157 10.59 -8.51 12.35
CA ILE A 157 11.97 -8.34 12.82
C ILE A 157 12.84 -9.54 12.41
N LEU A 158 12.33 -10.77 12.57
CA LEU A 158 13.03 -11.98 12.16
C LEU A 158 13.28 -12.02 10.66
N MET A 159 12.29 -11.62 9.85
CA MET A 159 12.42 -11.55 8.39
C MET A 159 13.46 -10.51 7.97
N ILE A 160 13.43 -9.33 8.57
CA ILE A 160 14.42 -8.27 8.33
C ILE A 160 15.80 -8.77 8.69
N LYS A 161 15.97 -9.41 9.85
CA LYS A 161 17.25 -10.01 10.26
C LYS A 161 17.76 -11.03 9.24
N ALA A 162 16.90 -11.91 8.74
CA ALA A 162 17.28 -12.91 7.75
C ALA A 162 17.75 -12.28 6.43
N LEU A 163 17.03 -11.25 5.93
CA LEU A 163 17.40 -10.52 4.72
C LEU A 163 18.74 -9.78 4.88
N ILE A 164 18.94 -9.09 6.00
CA ILE A 164 20.21 -8.41 6.30
C ILE A 164 21.38 -9.41 6.39
N THR A 165 21.13 -10.55 7.04
CA THR A 165 22.17 -11.57 7.21
C THR A 165 22.61 -12.12 5.84
N ILE A 166 21.66 -12.48 4.98
CA ILE A 166 22.01 -13.05 3.67
C ILE A 166 22.66 -12.02 2.75
N GLU A 167 22.23 -10.75 2.82
CA GLU A 167 22.89 -9.67 2.07
C GLU A 167 24.34 -9.47 2.52
N GLY A 168 24.57 -9.45 3.84
CA GLY A 168 25.92 -9.35 4.39
C GLY A 168 26.81 -10.54 4.02
N VAL A 169 26.25 -11.74 3.92
CA VAL A 169 26.94 -12.94 3.44
C VAL A 169 27.26 -12.80 1.94
N GLY A 170 26.23 -12.41 1.15
CA GLY A 170 26.38 -12.21 -0.28
C GLY A 170 27.49 -11.20 -0.64
N LYS A 171 27.53 -10.05 0.02
CA LYS A 171 28.56 -9.02 -0.18
C LYS A 171 29.98 -9.46 0.20
N LYS A 172 30.11 -10.39 1.15
CA LYS A 172 31.42 -10.97 1.48
C LYS A 172 31.94 -11.91 0.40
N LEU A 173 31.05 -12.64 -0.30
CA LEU A 173 31.40 -13.56 -1.39
C LEU A 173 31.56 -12.79 -2.71
N SER A 174 30.65 -11.88 -3.00
CA SER A 174 30.61 -11.06 -4.21
C SER A 174 30.32 -9.60 -3.83
N PRO A 175 31.34 -8.70 -3.85
CA PRO A 175 31.14 -7.29 -3.44
C PRO A 175 30.12 -6.52 -4.28
N ALA A 176 29.89 -6.94 -5.52
CA ALA A 176 28.91 -6.34 -6.43
C ALA A 176 27.47 -6.85 -6.17
N PHE A 177 27.27 -7.74 -5.21
CA PHE A 177 25.97 -8.33 -4.94
C PHE A 177 24.97 -7.29 -4.41
N ASN A 178 23.78 -7.30 -5.00
CA ASN A 178 22.64 -6.49 -4.57
C ASN A 178 21.39 -7.35 -4.41
N LEU A 179 20.93 -7.51 -3.18
CA LEU A 179 19.75 -8.34 -2.87
C LEU A 179 18.45 -7.77 -3.48
N ILE A 180 18.37 -6.46 -3.67
CA ILE A 180 17.19 -5.79 -4.25
C ILE A 180 16.89 -6.31 -5.66
N GLU A 181 17.92 -6.57 -6.48
CA GLU A 181 17.72 -7.07 -7.83
C GLU A 181 17.00 -8.44 -7.84
N TYR A 182 17.34 -9.30 -6.89
CA TYR A 182 16.68 -10.60 -6.74
C TYR A 182 15.30 -10.51 -6.09
N ALA A 183 15.08 -9.53 -5.23
CA ALA A 183 13.80 -9.32 -4.57
C ALA A 183 12.78 -8.63 -5.48
N LYS A 184 13.23 -7.83 -6.46
CA LYS A 184 12.38 -7.02 -7.34
C LYS A 184 11.24 -7.80 -8.00
N PRO A 185 11.43 -8.99 -8.62
CA PRO A 185 10.33 -9.73 -9.23
C PRO A 185 9.25 -10.13 -8.22
N ALA A 186 9.66 -10.60 -7.02
CA ALA A 186 8.73 -10.99 -5.96
C ALA A 186 7.97 -9.77 -5.41
N ILE A 187 8.63 -8.63 -5.25
CA ILE A 187 8.00 -7.37 -4.84
C ILE A 187 6.97 -6.93 -5.89
N GLU A 188 7.32 -6.93 -7.17
CA GLU A 188 6.39 -6.56 -8.26
C GLU A 188 5.16 -7.46 -8.30
N GLU A 189 5.32 -8.76 -8.09
CA GLU A 189 4.22 -9.73 -8.03
C GLU A 189 3.28 -9.43 -6.84
N LEU A 190 3.84 -9.21 -5.65
CA LEU A 190 3.06 -8.84 -4.46
C LEU A 190 2.31 -7.52 -4.66
N VAL A 191 2.94 -6.51 -5.25
CA VAL A 191 2.31 -5.22 -5.57
C VAL A 191 1.19 -5.39 -6.59
N LYS A 192 1.40 -6.15 -7.67
CA LYS A 192 0.37 -6.44 -8.68
C LYS A 192 -0.84 -7.13 -8.07
N THR A 193 -0.63 -8.09 -7.17
CA THR A 193 -1.74 -8.78 -6.49
C THR A 193 -2.52 -7.84 -5.57
N GLN A 194 -1.87 -6.87 -4.96
CA GLN A 194 -2.52 -5.90 -4.07
C GLN A 194 -3.24 -4.77 -4.82
N MET A 195 -2.72 -4.34 -5.96
CA MET A 195 -3.28 -3.26 -6.80
C MET A 195 -4.18 -3.79 -7.93
N GLY A 196 -4.23 -5.10 -8.14
CA GLY A 196 -4.96 -5.72 -9.24
C GLY A 196 -6.48 -5.63 -9.10
N PHE A 197 -7.20 -5.74 -10.23
CA PHE A 197 -8.67 -5.72 -10.30
C PHE A 197 -9.35 -6.69 -9.32
N LYS A 198 -8.72 -7.84 -9.03
CA LYS A 198 -9.25 -8.81 -8.05
C LYS A 198 -9.27 -8.23 -6.63
N ALA A 199 -8.22 -7.55 -6.21
CA ALA A 199 -8.14 -6.92 -4.89
C ALA A 199 -9.16 -5.77 -4.75
N ILE A 200 -9.35 -4.98 -5.82
CA ILE A 200 -10.37 -3.94 -5.87
C ILE A 200 -11.78 -4.56 -5.82
N ALA A 201 -12.02 -5.63 -6.56
CA ALA A 201 -13.30 -6.33 -6.58
C ALA A 201 -13.63 -6.99 -5.22
N GLU A 202 -12.65 -7.58 -4.55
CA GLU A 202 -12.84 -8.16 -3.21
C GLU A 202 -13.07 -7.09 -2.15
N ARG A 203 -12.34 -5.98 -2.19
CA ARG A 203 -12.58 -4.82 -1.31
C ARG A 203 -13.97 -4.22 -1.55
N SER A 204 -14.39 -4.09 -2.82
CA SER A 204 -15.73 -3.62 -3.17
C SER A 204 -16.82 -4.57 -2.69
N LYS A 205 -16.63 -5.89 -2.80
CA LYS A 205 -17.56 -6.90 -2.26
C LYS A 205 -17.63 -6.85 -0.73
N ALA A 206 -16.48 -6.75 -0.06
CA ALA A 206 -16.44 -6.64 1.40
C ALA A 206 -17.15 -5.35 1.88
N SER A 207 -16.91 -4.22 1.21
CA SER A 207 -17.62 -2.98 1.48
C SER A 207 -19.12 -3.09 1.22
N ALA A 208 -19.52 -3.71 0.10
CA ALA A 208 -20.93 -3.93 -0.21
C ALA A 208 -21.64 -4.83 0.81
N LEU A 209 -20.94 -5.87 1.30
CA LEU A 209 -21.44 -6.73 2.38
C LEU A 209 -21.58 -5.97 3.70
N LEU A 210 -20.62 -5.12 4.05
CA LEU A 210 -20.70 -4.23 5.22
C LEU A 210 -21.88 -3.25 5.10
N TRP A 211 -22.07 -2.64 3.93
CA TRP A 211 -23.21 -1.77 3.68
C TRP A 211 -24.55 -2.53 3.73
N ALA A 212 -24.60 -3.77 3.22
CA ALA A 212 -25.80 -4.61 3.31
C ALA A 212 -26.10 -4.98 4.77
N GLN A 213 -25.12 -5.36 5.57
CA GLN A 213 -25.29 -5.64 7.00
C GLN A 213 -25.71 -4.40 7.81
N LEU A 214 -25.14 -3.23 7.49
CA LEU A 214 -25.58 -1.96 8.09
C LEU A 214 -27.02 -1.63 7.70
N ALA A 215 -27.37 -1.79 6.42
CA ALA A 215 -28.74 -1.56 5.94
C ALA A 215 -29.77 -2.51 6.57
N GLU A 216 -29.38 -3.74 6.86
CA GLU A 216 -30.24 -4.73 7.53
C GLU A 216 -30.45 -4.41 9.03
N ARG A 217 -29.45 -3.82 9.70
CA ARG A 217 -29.54 -3.40 11.11
C ARG A 217 -30.17 -2.02 11.31
N LEU A 218 -30.08 -1.13 10.34
CA LEU A 218 -30.61 0.23 10.41
C LEU A 218 -32.12 0.29 10.83
N PRO A 219 -33.03 -0.57 10.33
CA PRO A 219 -34.43 -0.52 10.74
C PRO A 219 -34.63 -0.87 12.21
N GLU A 220 -33.88 -1.84 12.74
CA GLU A 220 -33.98 -2.23 14.14
C GLU A 220 -33.43 -1.19 15.09
N ASP A 221 -32.27 -0.63 14.76
CA ASP A 221 -31.62 0.40 15.56
C ASP A 221 -32.37 1.73 15.50
N ALA A 222 -32.91 2.07 14.33
CA ALA A 222 -33.82 3.22 14.20
C ALA A 222 -35.11 3.04 15.01
N SER A 223 -35.71 1.86 15.01
CA SER A 223 -36.88 1.59 15.81
C SER A 223 -36.58 1.62 17.32
N ARG A 224 -35.43 1.11 17.74
CA ARG A 224 -34.96 1.19 19.13
C ARG A 224 -34.67 2.62 19.58
N LEU A 225 -34.09 3.43 18.68
CA LEU A 225 -33.86 4.86 18.92
C LEU A 225 -35.18 5.63 19.01
N LEU A 226 -36.10 5.38 18.09
CA LEU A 226 -37.47 5.98 18.14
C LEU A 226 -38.24 5.60 19.42
N ASP A 227 -38.10 4.36 19.88
CA ASP A 227 -38.70 3.91 21.14
C ASP A 227 -38.05 4.58 22.37
N ARG A 228 -36.73 4.85 22.34
CA ARG A 228 -36.03 5.59 23.39
C ARG A 228 -36.43 7.06 23.40
N ILE A 229 -36.61 7.67 22.23
CA ILE A 229 -37.10 9.05 22.08
C ILE A 229 -38.55 9.13 22.60
N ARG A 230 -39.40 8.20 22.21
CA ARG A 230 -40.82 8.16 22.60
C ARG A 230 -41.03 7.95 24.11
N LYS A 231 -40.08 7.24 24.76
CA LYS A 231 -40.13 7.01 26.23
C LYS A 231 -39.46 8.13 27.05
N ASN A 232 -39.12 9.27 26.44
CA ASN A 232 -38.58 10.47 27.09
C ASN A 232 -37.33 10.19 27.99
N ARG A 233 -36.52 9.17 27.64
CA ARG A 233 -35.32 8.75 28.40
C ARG A 233 -33.99 9.28 27.82
N LEU A 234 -34.04 10.13 26.81
CA LEU A 234 -32.85 10.80 26.28
C LEU A 234 -32.63 12.11 27.02
N ARG A 235 -31.76 12.09 28.01
CA ARG A 235 -31.05 13.32 28.43
C ARG A 235 -29.92 13.51 27.45
N MET A 236 -30.16 14.17 26.33
CA MET A 236 -29.07 14.66 25.46
C MET A 236 -28.66 16.03 25.95
N ASN A 237 -27.42 16.14 26.40
CA ASN A 237 -26.74 17.43 26.43
C ASN A 237 -26.38 17.70 24.96
N ILE A 238 -27.26 18.40 24.25
CA ILE A 238 -27.01 18.81 22.87
C ILE A 238 -26.19 20.10 22.98
N ASP A 239 -24.95 20.02 22.55
CA ASP A 239 -24.13 21.20 22.30
C ASP A 239 -24.69 21.86 21.03
N VAL A 240 -25.40 22.99 21.20
CA VAL A 240 -26.16 23.64 20.14
C VAL A 240 -25.21 24.12 19.02
N ASP A 241 -23.98 24.48 19.35
CA ASP A 241 -22.98 24.93 18.38
C ASP A 241 -22.55 23.82 17.40
N ALA A 242 -22.53 22.55 17.85
CA ALA A 242 -22.19 21.41 16.99
C ALA A 242 -23.32 21.09 15.97
N LEU A 243 -24.59 21.35 16.34
CA LEU A 243 -25.73 21.15 15.44
C LEU A 243 -25.79 22.20 14.32
N ASP A 244 -25.44 23.43 14.62
CA ASP A 244 -25.42 24.50 13.61
C ASP A 244 -24.33 24.25 12.56
N HIS A 245 -23.15 23.77 12.96
CA HIS A 245 -22.10 23.37 12.02
C HIS A 245 -22.48 22.16 11.17
N MET A 246 -23.20 21.18 11.73
CA MET A 246 -23.68 20.02 10.99
C MET A 246 -24.78 20.38 9.97
N THR A 247 -25.69 21.26 10.36
CA THR A 247 -26.78 21.74 9.48
C THR A 247 -26.22 22.56 8.31
N GLU A 248 -25.26 23.44 8.56
CA GLU A 248 -24.57 24.19 7.50
C GLU A 248 -23.77 23.29 6.54
N ALA A 249 -23.12 22.22 7.06
CA ALA A 249 -22.38 21.26 6.24
C ALA A 249 -23.33 20.41 5.37
N MET A 250 -24.46 19.98 5.90
CA MET A 250 -25.49 19.25 5.15
C MET A 250 -26.14 20.10 4.06
N ASP A 251 -26.48 21.36 4.34
CA ASP A 251 -27.04 22.28 3.37
C ASP A 251 -26.06 22.57 2.22
N ARG A 252 -24.77 22.71 2.55
CA ARG A 252 -23.72 22.93 1.57
C ARG A 252 -23.54 21.69 0.66
N SER A 253 -23.54 20.51 1.26
CA SER A 253 -23.42 19.24 0.53
C SER A 253 -24.65 19.00 -0.37
N SER A 254 -25.85 19.22 0.14
CA SER A 254 -27.09 19.07 -0.61
C SER A 254 -27.17 19.98 -1.83
N ARG A 255 -26.79 21.28 -1.68
CA ARG A 255 -26.71 22.22 -2.79
C ARG A 255 -25.70 21.78 -3.87
N ASN A 256 -24.56 21.27 -3.47
CA ASN A 256 -23.54 20.82 -4.43
C ASN A 256 -24.00 19.58 -5.21
N ILE A 257 -24.65 18.63 -4.56
CA ILE A 257 -25.25 17.45 -5.21
C ILE A 257 -26.36 17.87 -6.18
N SER A 258 -27.23 18.79 -5.79
CA SER A 258 -28.32 19.28 -6.65
C SER A 258 -27.77 19.95 -7.93
N TRP A 259 -26.75 20.79 -7.81
CA TRP A 259 -26.11 21.42 -8.97
C TRP A 259 -25.42 20.38 -9.87
N ALA A 260 -24.73 19.39 -9.31
CA ALA A 260 -24.10 18.32 -10.08
C ALA A 260 -25.14 17.51 -10.86
N LEU A 261 -26.30 17.20 -10.28
CA LEU A 261 -27.41 16.48 -10.92
C LEU A 261 -28.00 17.32 -12.06
N ILE A 262 -28.22 18.62 -11.86
CA ILE A 262 -28.79 19.49 -12.90
C ILE A 262 -27.83 19.57 -14.11
N ILE A 263 -26.54 19.81 -13.89
CA ILE A 263 -25.54 19.89 -14.95
C ILE A 263 -25.43 18.53 -15.67
N SER A 264 -25.40 17.41 -14.95
CA SER A 264 -25.38 16.06 -15.53
C SER A 264 -26.61 15.76 -16.37
N ALA A 265 -27.79 16.12 -15.89
CA ALA A 265 -29.04 15.93 -16.64
C ALA A 265 -29.07 16.77 -17.92
N LEU A 266 -28.56 18.01 -17.90
CA LEU A 266 -28.43 18.85 -19.09
C LEU A 266 -27.45 18.24 -20.11
N ILE A 267 -26.31 17.72 -19.67
CA ILE A 267 -25.32 17.08 -20.56
C ILE A 267 -25.93 15.82 -21.19
N VAL A 268 -26.56 14.96 -20.38
CA VAL A 268 -27.15 13.71 -20.88
C VAL A 268 -28.32 14.01 -21.84
N GLY A 269 -29.20 14.94 -21.49
CA GLY A 269 -30.31 15.36 -22.34
C GLY A 269 -29.84 15.95 -23.67
N SER A 270 -28.80 16.80 -23.62
CA SER A 270 -28.17 17.37 -24.83
C SER A 270 -27.50 16.29 -25.68
N SER A 271 -26.82 15.30 -25.06
CA SER A 271 -26.24 14.14 -25.76
C SER A 271 -27.29 13.33 -26.51
N ILE A 272 -28.41 13.06 -25.88
CA ILE A 272 -29.51 12.29 -26.48
C ILE A 272 -30.09 13.06 -27.65
N MET A 273 -30.27 14.38 -27.54
CA MET A 273 -30.79 15.21 -28.63
C MET A 273 -29.85 15.24 -29.84
N VAL A 274 -28.55 15.37 -29.62
CA VAL A 274 -27.53 15.34 -30.68
C VAL A 274 -27.46 13.95 -31.34
N LEU A 275 -27.50 12.88 -30.53
CA LEU A 275 -27.37 11.50 -31.01
C LEU A 275 -28.64 11.04 -31.78
N ALA A 276 -29.80 11.61 -31.46
CA ALA A 276 -31.07 11.27 -32.12
C ALA A 276 -31.15 11.82 -33.58
N ASN A 277 -30.24 12.69 -33.99
CA ASN A 277 -30.20 13.20 -35.37
C ASN A 277 -29.45 12.24 -36.28
N ARG A 278 -30.16 11.59 -37.21
CA ARG A 278 -29.61 10.65 -38.21
C ARG A 278 -29.30 11.28 -39.58
N THR A 279 -29.51 12.59 -39.75
CA THR A 279 -29.31 13.30 -41.02
C THR A 279 -28.06 14.18 -40.98
N GLU A 280 -27.35 14.26 -42.11
CA GLU A 280 -26.14 15.10 -42.29
C GLU A 280 -26.39 16.61 -42.19
N GLN A 281 -27.65 17.05 -42.17
CA GLN A 281 -27.99 18.48 -42.02
C GLN A 281 -28.36 18.79 -40.57
N MET A 282 -27.81 19.91 -40.07
CA MET A 282 -28.15 20.43 -38.74
C MET A 282 -29.63 20.78 -38.68
N ASP A 283 -30.42 19.92 -38.03
CA ASP A 283 -31.82 20.16 -37.75
C ASP A 283 -31.99 20.96 -36.45
N PHE A 284 -33.13 21.62 -36.29
CA PHE A 284 -33.45 22.41 -35.09
C PHE A 284 -33.18 21.68 -33.77
N ARG A 285 -33.35 20.35 -33.74
CA ARG A 285 -33.09 19.49 -32.59
C ARG A 285 -31.63 19.42 -32.22
N SER A 286 -30.75 19.31 -33.22
CA SER A 286 -29.28 19.30 -33.01
C SER A 286 -28.79 20.63 -32.52
N TRP A 287 -29.37 21.74 -33.05
CA TRP A 287 -29.04 23.07 -32.60
C TRP A 287 -29.44 23.27 -31.12
N LEU A 288 -30.61 22.79 -30.71
CA LEU A 288 -31.09 22.81 -29.34
C LEU A 288 -30.20 21.99 -28.39
N GLY A 289 -29.73 20.81 -28.83
CA GLY A 289 -28.76 19.99 -28.10
C GLY A 289 -27.41 20.67 -27.90
N LEU A 290 -26.89 21.34 -28.95
CA LEU A 290 -25.64 22.09 -28.89
C LEU A 290 -25.74 23.27 -27.93
N MET A 291 -26.86 23.99 -27.95
CA MET A 291 -27.16 25.08 -27.01
C MET A 291 -27.21 24.58 -25.55
N GLY A 292 -27.79 23.39 -25.34
CA GLY A 292 -27.80 22.75 -24.01
C GLY A 292 -26.39 22.43 -23.50
N TYR A 293 -25.48 21.97 -24.36
CA TYR A 293 -24.06 21.75 -23.98
C TYR A 293 -23.37 23.05 -23.61
N ILE A 294 -23.52 24.11 -24.41
CA ILE A 294 -22.91 25.41 -24.15
C ILE A 294 -23.45 25.96 -22.82
N PHE A 295 -24.75 25.82 -22.57
CA PHE A 295 -25.38 26.27 -21.34
C PHE A 295 -24.91 25.46 -20.12
N ALA A 296 -24.82 24.13 -20.23
CA ALA A 296 -24.28 23.28 -19.17
C ALA A 296 -22.81 23.61 -18.85
N GLY A 297 -22.00 23.82 -19.90
CA GLY A 297 -20.59 24.19 -19.76
C GLY A 297 -20.40 25.55 -19.09
N THR A 298 -21.18 26.57 -19.51
CA THR A 298 -21.12 27.93 -18.89
C THR A 298 -21.57 27.90 -17.44
N LEU A 299 -22.60 27.15 -17.10
CA LEU A 299 -23.06 26.94 -15.73
C LEU A 299 -21.99 26.25 -14.88
N GLY A 300 -21.35 25.23 -15.41
CA GLY A 300 -20.27 24.51 -14.72
C GLY A 300 -19.07 25.41 -14.43
N VAL A 301 -18.60 26.14 -15.43
CA VAL A 301 -17.48 27.09 -15.28
C VAL A 301 -17.84 28.21 -14.29
N TRP A 302 -19.04 28.80 -14.44
CA TRP A 302 -19.52 29.83 -13.51
C TRP A 302 -19.56 29.33 -12.08
N ARG A 303 -20.01 28.09 -11.86
CA ARG A 303 -20.06 27.46 -10.52
C ARG A 303 -18.67 27.27 -9.93
N ILE A 304 -17.70 26.80 -10.72
CA ILE A 304 -16.30 26.65 -10.29
C ILE A 304 -15.70 27.99 -9.91
N ILE A 305 -15.86 29.01 -10.75
CA ILE A 305 -15.36 30.39 -10.48
C ILE A 305 -16.00 30.96 -9.23
N HIS A 306 -17.31 30.76 -9.05
CA HIS A 306 -18.03 31.23 -7.88
C HIS A 306 -17.53 30.54 -6.61
N HIS A 307 -17.28 29.21 -6.67
CA HIS A 307 -16.75 28.44 -5.56
C HIS A 307 -15.31 28.88 -5.19
N LEU A 308 -14.46 29.13 -6.17
CA LEU A 308 -13.09 29.64 -5.96
C LEU A 308 -13.06 31.09 -5.40
N ARG A 309 -14.04 31.93 -5.77
CA ARG A 309 -14.13 33.34 -5.28
C ARG A 309 -14.72 33.46 -3.89
N THR A 310 -15.65 32.61 -3.54
CA THR A 310 -16.38 32.72 -2.26
C THR A 310 -15.71 31.93 -1.14
N GLY A 311 -14.75 31.07 -1.43
CA GLY A 311 -14.01 30.27 -0.43
C GLY A 311 -14.91 29.41 0.47
N LYS A 312 -16.17 29.24 0.09
CA LYS A 312 -17.20 28.53 0.86
C LYS A 312 -17.81 27.39 0.03
#